data_252c40bf1fe423baab48cc1b0b491806
#
_entry.id   252c40bf1fe423baab48cc1b0b491806
#
_cell.length_a   1.000
_cell.length_b   1.000
_cell.length_c   1.000
_cell.angle_alpha   90.00
_cell.angle_beta   90.00
_cell.angle_gamma   90.00
#
_symmetry.space_group_name_H-M   'P 1'
#
loop_
_entity.id
_entity.type
_entity.pdbx_description
1 polymer ?
#
loop_
_entity_poly.entity_id
_entity_poly.type
_entity_poly.pdbx_seq_one_letter_code
_entity_poly.pdbx_strand_id
1 'polypeptide(L)'
;MTLNSNLGFTKNPFSKKSSEQELEFLDKIFYEPNYYNTLLNDLSNGDSRFIIGQRGHGKSSIINKLQEDLEKSNNLTIKIDRFDEIPISNNENALISLIIKALTTKVSIFLNKNTDSIKKLDNIKKEKLALFIRMFFETLSKTEYENIYNNIHKVKVKNNIRAFFNKFLLRSTNQVTSSIISIGSTFIKESIGFENVNVQSVYKNYFGEIDLIDFDKIDFKEKEFTRIQLKQILDELLDIIKTVGFKNTVILFDKIDEFQELQQDITKISEFTREILTDTELLLNDKFAIGFSLWSELRIELAKVVRFDKFESIDISWKNADLEPLINKRIGHFSNSTLDLDKLIENGNDKEELIKISHNSPRDLISALGIIYNEQSNNNQNANTFEGKYISNGLINFSSNFNYDSIYPSKSSKNKDIKSMINRILKTRLNRFHIKHLSDAFNQRTAKSEGQIKLMIQYKLIKEDEVLGENKIKYYDVIDPKVEFLVRRGIMKIE
;
A
#
# COMPACT_ATOMS: atom_id res chain seq x y z
N MET A 1 12.89 36.82 7.21
CA MET A 1 13.37 35.47 6.95
C MET A 1 12.26 34.51 7.29
N THR A 2 12.15 33.34 6.63
CA THR A 2 11.13 32.33 6.95
C THR A 2 11.69 31.38 8.02
N LEU A 3 10.82 30.70 8.76
CA LEU A 3 11.25 29.69 9.74
C LEU A 3 12.17 28.63 9.12
N ASN A 4 11.92 28.22 7.86
CA ASN A 4 12.81 27.30 7.15
C ASN A 4 14.27 27.78 7.15
N SER A 5 14.50 29.03 6.72
CA SER A 5 15.86 29.57 6.63
C SER A 5 16.52 29.70 8.01
N ASN A 6 15.77 30.07 9.05
CA ASN A 6 16.29 30.21 10.40
C ASN A 6 16.62 28.85 11.04
N LEU A 7 15.78 27.81 10.80
CA LEU A 7 16.07 26.43 11.18
C LEU A 7 17.14 25.77 10.31
N GLY A 8 17.59 26.36 9.19
CA GLY A 8 18.58 25.81 8.29
C GLY A 8 18.03 24.82 7.26
N PHE A 9 16.74 24.83 6.98
CA PHE A 9 16.10 23.98 5.98
C PHE A 9 16.01 24.65 4.61
N THR A 10 16.21 23.88 3.56
CA THR A 10 15.95 24.29 2.17
C THR A 10 14.45 24.33 1.85
N LYS A 11 13.69 23.40 2.42
CA LYS A 11 12.22 23.27 2.36
C LYS A 11 11.72 22.64 3.66
N ASN A 12 10.43 22.83 4.00
CA ASN A 12 9.84 22.17 5.16
C ASN A 12 9.90 20.63 4.98
N PRO A 13 10.68 19.90 5.78
CA PRO A 13 10.86 18.45 5.66
C PRO A 13 9.62 17.66 6.06
N PHE A 14 8.65 18.25 6.73
CA PHE A 14 7.47 17.59 7.31
C PHE A 14 6.17 17.89 6.56
N SER A 15 6.25 18.57 5.41
CA SER A 15 5.07 18.97 4.62
C SER A 15 4.44 17.81 3.85
N LYS A 16 5.25 16.82 3.44
CA LYS A 16 4.80 15.62 2.73
C LYS A 16 4.79 14.45 3.70
N LYS A 17 3.74 13.60 3.61
CA LYS A 17 3.48 12.51 4.57
C LYS A 17 3.16 11.18 3.91
N SER A 18 3.05 11.15 2.59
CA SER A 18 2.79 9.94 1.83
C SER A 18 3.92 9.64 0.86
N SER A 19 4.22 8.36 0.67
CA SER A 19 5.31 7.91 -0.20
C SER A 19 5.15 8.35 -1.65
N GLU A 20 3.91 8.53 -2.13
CA GLU A 20 3.62 9.02 -3.48
C GLU A 20 4.08 10.45 -3.70
N GLN A 21 3.99 11.28 -2.65
CA GLN A 21 4.46 12.66 -2.70
C GLN A 21 5.98 12.78 -2.61
N GLU A 22 6.65 11.68 -2.26
CA GLU A 22 8.08 11.62 -1.92
C GLU A 22 8.92 10.85 -2.94
N LEU A 23 8.31 10.31 -4.00
CA LEU A 23 8.99 9.49 -5.00
C LEU A 23 10.25 10.14 -5.56
N GLU A 24 10.21 11.46 -5.82
CA GLU A 24 11.31 12.24 -6.39
C GLU A 24 12.60 12.20 -5.55
N PHE A 25 12.47 12.05 -4.22
CA PHE A 25 13.60 12.04 -3.28
C PHE A 25 13.57 10.86 -2.31
N LEU A 26 12.72 9.86 -2.57
CA LEU A 26 12.57 8.68 -1.72
C LEU A 26 13.90 8.01 -1.43
N ASP A 27 14.73 7.81 -2.43
CA ASP A 27 16.04 7.17 -2.31
C ASP A 27 16.96 7.89 -1.30
N LYS A 28 16.83 9.21 -1.17
CA LYS A 28 17.62 10.03 -0.27
C LYS A 28 17.14 10.02 1.18
N ILE A 29 15.84 9.80 1.39
CA ILE A 29 15.23 9.80 2.73
C ILE A 29 14.87 8.41 3.23
N PHE A 30 14.93 7.39 2.39
CA PHE A 30 14.57 6.03 2.76
C PHE A 30 15.56 5.46 3.79
N TYR A 31 15.08 5.19 4.98
CA TYR A 31 15.83 4.45 5.99
C TYR A 31 15.62 2.96 5.76
N GLU A 32 16.69 2.25 5.45
CA GLU A 32 16.67 0.85 5.09
C GLU A 32 16.57 -0.03 6.35
N PRO A 33 15.45 -0.74 6.57
CA PRO A 33 15.34 -1.65 7.69
C PRO A 33 16.11 -2.94 7.44
N ASN A 34 16.53 -3.63 8.50
CA ASN A 34 17.40 -4.82 8.44
C ASN A 34 16.88 -5.94 7.53
N TYR A 35 15.57 -6.07 7.38
CA TYR A 35 14.94 -7.10 6.54
C TYR A 35 14.86 -6.71 5.05
N TYR A 36 15.18 -5.46 4.69
CA TYR A 36 14.95 -4.95 3.34
C TYR A 36 15.72 -5.72 2.26
N ASN A 37 17.00 -5.96 2.49
CA ASN A 37 17.86 -6.67 1.54
C ASN A 37 17.44 -8.14 1.34
N THR A 38 16.99 -8.80 2.41
CA THR A 38 16.42 -10.16 2.31
C THR A 38 15.18 -10.14 1.44
N LEU A 39 14.23 -9.24 1.70
CA LEU A 39 13.00 -9.09 0.94
C LEU A 39 13.28 -8.78 -0.55
N LEU A 40 14.22 -7.87 -0.84
CA LEU A 40 14.63 -7.53 -2.20
C LEU A 40 15.21 -8.74 -2.94
N ASN A 41 16.08 -9.50 -2.27
CA ASN A 41 16.70 -10.69 -2.85
C ASN A 41 15.69 -11.80 -3.11
N ASP A 42 14.80 -12.06 -2.16
CA ASP A 42 13.77 -13.09 -2.28
C ASP A 42 12.85 -12.79 -3.48
N LEU A 43 12.28 -11.59 -3.55
CA LEU A 43 11.44 -11.18 -4.67
C LEU A 43 12.20 -11.21 -6.02
N SER A 44 13.47 -10.79 -6.04
CA SER A 44 14.31 -10.84 -7.24
C SER A 44 14.63 -12.28 -7.69
N ASN A 45 14.56 -13.25 -6.80
CA ASN A 45 14.79 -14.67 -7.10
C ASN A 45 13.52 -15.44 -7.45
N GLY A 46 12.34 -14.83 -7.33
CA GLY A 46 11.06 -15.46 -7.66
C GLY A 46 10.24 -15.89 -6.44
N ASP A 47 10.73 -15.62 -5.24
CA ASP A 47 10.04 -16.01 -4.00
C ASP A 47 8.99 -14.98 -3.61
N SER A 48 7.74 -15.37 -3.57
CA SER A 48 6.64 -14.51 -3.12
C SER A 48 6.71 -14.27 -1.62
N ARG A 49 6.38 -13.04 -1.18
CA ARG A 49 6.45 -12.63 0.24
C ARG A 49 5.24 -11.80 0.65
N PHE A 50 4.77 -12.02 1.88
CA PHE A 50 3.82 -11.13 2.53
C PHE A 50 4.56 -10.04 3.30
N ILE A 51 4.16 -8.80 3.07
CA ILE A 51 4.73 -7.60 3.71
C ILE A 51 3.67 -7.06 4.66
N ILE A 52 3.76 -7.42 5.94
CA ILE A 52 2.70 -7.18 6.92
C ILE A 52 3.10 -6.02 7.84
N GLY A 53 2.23 -5.05 8.01
CA GLY A 53 2.51 -3.92 8.90
C GLY A 53 1.30 -3.08 9.23
N GLN A 54 1.39 -2.33 10.32
CA GLN A 54 0.35 -1.36 10.72
C GLN A 54 0.28 -0.21 9.70
N ARG A 55 -0.83 0.52 9.72
CA ARG A 55 -0.94 1.78 9.00
C ARG A 55 0.07 2.79 9.54
N GLY A 56 0.71 3.52 8.63
CA GLY A 56 1.77 4.48 9.01
C GLY A 56 3.17 3.89 9.17
N HIS A 57 3.32 2.55 9.15
CA HIS A 57 4.62 1.89 9.29
C HIS A 57 5.47 1.87 8.00
N GLY A 58 5.07 2.58 6.94
CA GLY A 58 5.91 2.74 5.74
C GLY A 58 5.82 1.61 4.72
N LYS A 59 4.76 0.76 4.73
CA LYS A 59 4.55 -0.29 3.72
C LYS A 59 4.72 0.23 2.29
N SER A 60 3.99 1.31 1.95
CA SER A 60 4.05 1.88 0.61
C SER A 60 5.42 2.48 0.25
N SER A 61 6.17 3.01 1.23
CA SER A 61 7.55 3.47 1.00
C SER A 61 8.48 2.30 0.67
N ILE A 62 8.33 1.16 1.37
CA ILE A 62 9.06 -0.07 1.08
C ILE A 62 8.69 -0.61 -0.31
N ILE A 63 7.41 -0.68 -0.66
CA ILE A 63 6.94 -1.12 -1.97
C ILE A 63 7.49 -0.24 -3.10
N ASN A 64 7.46 1.08 -2.95
CA ASN A 64 7.99 2.00 -3.95
C ASN A 64 9.51 1.86 -4.09
N LYS A 65 10.23 1.70 -2.98
CA LYS A 65 11.68 1.48 -3.01
C LYS A 65 12.04 0.11 -3.60
N LEU A 66 11.29 -0.94 -3.27
CA LEU A 66 11.44 -2.26 -3.90
C LEU A 66 11.23 -2.21 -5.40
N GLN A 67 10.19 -1.49 -5.87
CA GLN A 67 9.95 -1.34 -7.30
C GLN A 67 11.18 -0.74 -8.01
N GLU A 68 11.72 0.35 -7.46
CA GLU A 68 12.91 1.00 -8.03
C GLU A 68 14.14 0.08 -8.06
N ASP A 69 14.45 -0.60 -6.93
CA ASP A 69 15.65 -1.41 -6.80
C ASP A 69 15.55 -2.74 -7.58
N LEU A 70 14.35 -3.33 -7.67
CA LEU A 70 14.09 -4.49 -8.51
C LEU A 70 14.25 -4.15 -10.01
N GLU A 71 13.77 -2.98 -10.45
CA GLU A 71 13.97 -2.52 -11.82
C GLU A 71 15.46 -2.27 -12.12
N LYS A 72 16.21 -1.68 -11.19
CA LYS A 72 17.69 -1.54 -11.31
C LYS A 72 18.39 -2.89 -11.42
N SER A 73 17.84 -3.93 -10.79
CA SER A 73 18.36 -5.30 -10.83
C SER A 73 17.83 -6.12 -12.03
N ASN A 74 17.32 -5.43 -13.07
CA ASN A 74 16.81 -6.01 -14.30
C ASN A 74 15.61 -6.96 -14.12
N ASN A 75 14.74 -6.71 -13.14
CA ASN A 75 13.45 -7.38 -13.05
C ASN A 75 12.37 -6.54 -13.74
N LEU A 76 11.40 -7.19 -14.37
CA LEU A 76 10.18 -6.50 -14.80
C LEU A 76 9.26 -6.36 -13.60
N THR A 77 9.12 -5.16 -13.07
CA THR A 77 8.34 -4.93 -11.86
C THR A 77 7.09 -4.13 -12.17
N ILE A 78 5.94 -4.58 -11.71
CA ILE A 78 4.68 -3.83 -11.73
C ILE A 78 4.19 -3.62 -10.30
N LYS A 79 3.53 -2.48 -10.07
CA LYS A 79 2.83 -2.19 -8.82
C LYS A 79 1.33 -2.05 -9.08
N ILE A 80 0.53 -2.74 -8.28
CA ILE A 80 -0.93 -2.70 -8.32
C ILE A 80 -1.41 -2.10 -7.00
N ASP A 81 -1.94 -0.89 -7.05
CA ASP A 81 -2.38 -0.12 -5.88
C ASP A 81 -3.78 0.50 -6.03
N ARG A 82 -4.53 0.09 -7.08
CA ARG A 82 -5.91 0.52 -7.35
C ARG A 82 -6.77 -0.65 -7.76
N PHE A 83 -7.98 -0.68 -7.24
CA PHE A 83 -8.89 -1.82 -7.36
C PHE A 83 -10.33 -1.40 -7.67
N ASP A 84 -10.54 -0.14 -8.07
CA ASP A 84 -11.86 0.52 -8.15
C ASP A 84 -12.90 -0.23 -8.99
N GLU A 85 -12.44 -1.07 -9.92
CA GLU A 85 -13.34 -1.82 -10.81
C GLU A 85 -13.28 -3.34 -10.57
N ILE A 86 -12.59 -3.78 -9.49
CA ILE A 86 -12.50 -5.20 -9.13
C ILE A 86 -13.66 -5.55 -8.20
N PRO A 87 -14.46 -6.59 -8.51
CA PRO A 87 -15.52 -7.06 -7.62
C PRO A 87 -14.97 -7.46 -6.24
N ILE A 88 -15.76 -7.26 -5.19
CA ILE A 88 -15.34 -7.62 -3.81
C ILE A 88 -15.20 -9.14 -3.66
N SER A 89 -16.09 -9.92 -4.30
CA SER A 89 -16.08 -11.38 -4.27
C SER A 89 -16.02 -11.94 -5.70
N ASN A 90 -15.59 -13.20 -5.84
CA ASN A 90 -15.37 -13.85 -7.14
C ASN A 90 -14.44 -13.03 -8.05
N ASN A 91 -13.41 -12.43 -7.47
CA ASN A 91 -12.56 -11.43 -8.13
C ASN A 91 -11.27 -12.01 -8.71
N GLU A 92 -11.00 -13.29 -8.57
CA GLU A 92 -9.74 -13.91 -8.99
C GLU A 92 -9.45 -13.68 -10.47
N ASN A 93 -10.44 -13.93 -11.35
CA ASN A 93 -10.25 -13.73 -12.78
C ASN A 93 -9.98 -12.26 -13.13
N ALA A 94 -10.65 -11.33 -12.44
CA ALA A 94 -10.42 -9.89 -12.61
C ALA A 94 -9.02 -9.49 -12.15
N LEU A 95 -8.53 -10.01 -11.03
CA LEU A 95 -7.18 -9.75 -10.53
C LEU A 95 -6.10 -10.33 -11.45
N ILE A 96 -6.26 -11.57 -11.94
CA ILE A 96 -5.32 -12.16 -12.90
C ILE A 96 -5.32 -11.36 -14.21
N SER A 97 -6.50 -10.96 -14.69
CA SER A 97 -6.62 -10.10 -15.90
C SER A 97 -5.92 -8.76 -15.71
N LEU A 98 -6.03 -8.13 -14.52
CA LEU A 98 -5.34 -6.89 -14.18
C LEU A 98 -3.81 -7.07 -14.20
N ILE A 99 -3.30 -8.19 -13.67
CA ILE A 99 -1.88 -8.54 -13.74
C ILE A 99 -1.42 -8.64 -15.22
N ILE A 100 -2.16 -9.38 -16.05
CA ILE A 100 -1.83 -9.56 -17.47
C ILE A 100 -1.81 -8.22 -18.19
N LYS A 101 -2.81 -7.36 -17.95
CA LYS A 101 -2.89 -6.00 -18.53
C LYS A 101 -1.66 -5.16 -18.14
N ALA A 102 -1.33 -5.13 -16.87
CA ALA A 102 -0.20 -4.35 -16.35
C ALA A 102 1.14 -4.85 -16.92
N LEU A 103 1.36 -6.16 -16.95
CA LEU A 103 2.57 -6.77 -17.53
C LEU A 103 2.68 -6.54 -19.04
N THR A 104 1.59 -6.74 -19.77
CA THR A 104 1.56 -6.49 -21.23
C THR A 104 1.91 -5.05 -21.55
N THR A 105 1.34 -4.11 -20.80
CA THR A 105 1.62 -2.69 -20.98
C THR A 105 3.08 -2.36 -20.65
N LYS A 106 3.59 -2.83 -19.52
CA LYS A 106 4.97 -2.56 -19.07
C LYS A 106 6.01 -3.12 -20.05
N VAL A 107 5.85 -4.38 -20.48
CA VAL A 107 6.78 -4.99 -21.46
C VAL A 107 6.71 -4.30 -22.82
N SER A 108 5.53 -3.87 -23.25
CA SER A 108 5.36 -3.15 -24.51
C SER A 108 6.07 -1.81 -24.50
N ILE A 109 5.94 -1.04 -23.41
CA ILE A 109 6.66 0.23 -23.25
C ILE A 109 8.18 0.00 -23.23
N PHE A 110 8.64 -1.05 -22.54
CA PHE A 110 10.06 -1.40 -22.53
C PHE A 110 10.57 -1.72 -23.94
N LEU A 111 9.87 -2.54 -24.71
CA LEU A 111 10.23 -2.92 -26.07
C LEU A 111 10.21 -1.74 -27.04
N ASN A 112 9.29 -0.80 -26.85
CA ASN A 112 9.27 0.42 -27.66
C ASN A 112 10.54 1.26 -27.47
N LYS A 113 11.08 1.30 -26.24
CA LYS A 113 12.33 1.99 -25.92
C LYS A 113 13.58 1.17 -26.29
N ASN A 114 13.47 -0.17 -26.32
CA ASN A 114 14.58 -1.11 -26.51
C ASN A 114 14.28 -2.06 -27.67
N THR A 115 14.21 -1.53 -28.87
CA THR A 115 13.80 -2.26 -30.08
C THR A 115 14.69 -3.46 -30.40
N ASP A 116 15.96 -3.45 -30.01
CA ASP A 116 16.87 -4.60 -30.19
C ASP A 116 16.44 -5.83 -29.37
N SER A 117 15.76 -5.63 -28.26
CA SER A 117 15.21 -6.72 -27.47
C SER A 117 14.11 -7.50 -28.20
N ILE A 118 13.42 -6.88 -29.16
CA ILE A 118 12.42 -7.55 -30.01
C ILE A 118 13.08 -8.64 -30.89
N LYS A 119 14.33 -8.46 -31.27
CA LYS A 119 15.08 -9.43 -32.09
C LYS A 119 15.32 -10.75 -31.37
N LYS A 120 15.27 -10.77 -30.03
CA LYS A 120 15.39 -11.99 -29.22
C LYS A 120 14.17 -12.89 -29.31
N LEU A 121 13.02 -12.34 -29.69
CA LEU A 121 11.76 -13.08 -29.84
C LEU A 121 11.74 -13.79 -31.19
N ASP A 122 11.38 -15.07 -31.19
CA ASP A 122 11.01 -15.78 -32.42
C ASP A 122 9.66 -15.27 -32.99
N ASN A 123 9.33 -15.71 -34.20
CA ASN A 123 8.10 -15.26 -34.88
C ASN A 123 6.83 -15.63 -34.09
N ILE A 124 6.80 -16.79 -33.43
CA ILE A 124 5.64 -17.24 -32.62
C ILE A 124 5.44 -16.33 -31.41
N LYS A 125 6.50 -16.00 -30.67
CA LYS A 125 6.44 -15.12 -29.53
C LYS A 125 6.09 -13.69 -29.92
N LYS A 126 6.59 -13.18 -31.04
CA LYS A 126 6.18 -11.88 -31.60
C LYS A 126 4.70 -11.84 -31.90
N GLU A 127 4.19 -12.88 -32.56
CA GLU A 127 2.78 -13.01 -32.88
C GLU A 127 1.91 -13.06 -31.58
N LYS A 128 2.29 -13.87 -30.60
CA LYS A 128 1.60 -13.93 -29.30
C LYS A 128 1.60 -12.58 -28.61
N LEU A 129 2.76 -11.90 -28.58
CA LEU A 129 2.88 -10.59 -27.96
C LEU A 129 2.01 -9.54 -28.65
N ALA A 130 2.01 -9.52 -29.99
CA ALA A 130 1.14 -8.61 -30.76
C ALA A 130 -0.33 -8.82 -30.42
N LEU A 131 -0.72 -10.06 -30.20
CA LEU A 131 -2.06 -10.41 -29.81
C LEU A 131 -2.37 -9.98 -28.37
N PHE A 132 -1.45 -10.23 -27.42
CA PHE A 132 -1.63 -9.77 -26.03
C PHE A 132 -1.70 -8.25 -25.95
N ILE A 133 -0.91 -7.53 -26.74
CA ILE A 133 -1.01 -6.08 -26.86
C ILE A 133 -2.40 -5.69 -27.37
N ARG A 134 -2.91 -6.36 -28.39
CA ARG A 134 -4.26 -6.09 -28.90
C ARG A 134 -5.36 -6.30 -27.85
N MET A 135 -5.23 -7.34 -27.04
CA MET A 135 -6.27 -7.75 -26.08
C MET A 135 -6.19 -7.02 -24.75
N PHE A 136 -4.98 -6.79 -24.25
CA PHE A 136 -4.74 -6.38 -22.88
C PHE A 136 -4.03 -5.04 -22.75
N PHE A 137 -3.50 -4.48 -23.85
CA PHE A 137 -2.87 -3.18 -23.79
C PHE A 137 -3.92 -2.09 -23.63
N GLU A 138 -3.85 -1.34 -22.57
CA GLU A 138 -4.72 -0.21 -22.30
C GLU A 138 -3.89 1.06 -22.22
N THR A 139 -4.40 2.17 -22.77
CA THR A 139 -3.94 3.54 -22.50
C THR A 139 -2.80 4.14 -23.30
N LEU A 140 -2.48 3.72 -24.48
CA LEU A 140 -1.57 4.51 -25.31
C LEU A 140 -2.31 5.50 -26.20
N SER A 141 -1.63 6.63 -26.45
CA SER A 141 -2.00 7.47 -27.58
C SER A 141 -1.92 6.65 -28.87
N LYS A 142 -2.69 7.06 -29.86
CA LYS A 142 -2.68 6.43 -31.20
C LYS A 142 -1.26 6.22 -31.72
N THR A 143 -0.43 7.26 -31.62
CA THR A 143 0.94 7.28 -32.11
C THR A 143 1.86 6.31 -31.37
N GLU A 144 1.71 6.19 -30.05
CA GLU A 144 2.53 5.28 -29.25
C GLU A 144 2.16 3.82 -29.51
N TYR A 145 0.86 3.53 -29.61
CA TYR A 145 0.40 2.19 -30.01
C TYR A 145 0.92 1.80 -31.39
N GLU A 146 0.82 2.68 -32.38
CA GLU A 146 1.37 2.46 -33.73
C GLU A 146 2.87 2.20 -33.70
N ASN A 147 3.63 2.99 -32.93
CA ASN A 147 5.06 2.81 -32.82
C ASN A 147 5.44 1.46 -32.19
N ILE A 148 4.78 1.06 -31.10
CA ILE A 148 5.00 -0.24 -30.45
C ILE A 148 4.61 -1.37 -31.41
N TYR A 149 3.44 -1.28 -32.03
CA TYR A 149 2.93 -2.31 -32.90
C TYR A 149 3.79 -2.46 -34.16
N ASN A 150 4.19 -1.37 -34.83
CA ASN A 150 5.05 -1.40 -36.00
C ASN A 150 6.44 -1.94 -35.70
N ASN A 151 6.97 -1.68 -34.48
CA ASN A 151 8.25 -2.21 -34.04
C ASN A 151 8.22 -3.72 -33.72
N ILE A 152 7.07 -4.26 -33.36
CA ILE A 152 6.88 -5.71 -33.15
C ILE A 152 6.70 -6.47 -34.49
N HIS A 153 6.64 -5.77 -35.61
CA HIS A 153 6.35 -6.20 -36.99
C HIS A 153 4.88 -6.53 -37.28
N LYS A 154 4.45 -6.18 -38.48
CA LYS A 154 3.17 -6.63 -39.08
C LYS A 154 3.26 -8.14 -39.29
N VAL A 155 2.70 -8.91 -38.39
CA VAL A 155 2.79 -10.36 -38.47
C VAL A 155 1.50 -10.92 -39.07
N LYS A 156 1.64 -11.70 -40.13
CA LYS A 156 0.55 -12.58 -40.61
C LYS A 156 0.41 -13.73 -39.61
N VAL A 157 -0.75 -13.85 -38.97
CA VAL A 157 -1.04 -14.94 -38.04
C VAL A 157 -0.96 -16.27 -38.78
N LYS A 158 0.05 -17.08 -38.43
CA LYS A 158 0.22 -18.42 -39.00
C LYS A 158 -0.66 -19.45 -38.27
N ASN A 159 -0.85 -20.61 -38.91
CA ASN A 159 -1.70 -21.70 -38.44
C ASN A 159 -1.44 -22.14 -36.96
N ASN A 160 -0.23 -21.98 -36.45
CA ASN A 160 0.13 -22.36 -35.08
C ASN A 160 -0.54 -21.46 -34.03
N ILE A 161 -0.74 -20.18 -34.32
CA ILE A 161 -1.45 -19.27 -33.41
C ILE A 161 -2.94 -19.48 -33.51
N ARG A 162 -3.43 -19.79 -34.70
CA ARG A 162 -4.83 -20.21 -34.87
C ARG A 162 -5.12 -21.48 -34.05
N ALA A 163 -4.17 -22.42 -33.94
CA ALA A 163 -4.27 -23.59 -33.08
C ALA A 163 -4.22 -23.21 -31.57
N PHE A 164 -3.37 -22.27 -31.18
CA PHE A 164 -3.32 -21.74 -29.81
C PHE A 164 -4.65 -21.07 -29.43
N PHE A 165 -5.18 -20.21 -30.33
CA PHE A 165 -6.47 -19.55 -30.11
C PHE A 165 -7.63 -20.53 -30.04
N ASN A 166 -7.69 -21.48 -30.95
CA ASN A 166 -8.75 -22.49 -30.96
C ASN A 166 -8.67 -23.38 -29.71
N LYS A 167 -7.48 -23.68 -29.22
CA LYS A 167 -7.29 -24.49 -28.03
C LYS A 167 -7.65 -23.77 -26.73
N PHE A 168 -7.33 -22.48 -26.63
CA PHE A 168 -7.41 -21.75 -25.37
C PHE A 168 -8.56 -20.73 -25.29
N LEU A 169 -8.98 -20.15 -26.42
CA LEU A 169 -9.95 -19.05 -26.44
C LEU A 169 -11.32 -19.44 -27.03
N LEU A 170 -11.37 -20.40 -27.95
CA LEU A 170 -12.62 -20.75 -28.67
C LEU A 170 -13.38 -21.93 -28.05
N ARG A 171 -12.79 -22.70 -27.13
CA ARG A 171 -13.44 -23.85 -26.50
C ARG A 171 -14.41 -23.51 -25.37
N SER A 172 -14.47 -22.30 -24.89
CA SER A 172 -15.46 -21.90 -23.87
C SER A 172 -16.76 -21.47 -24.54
N THR A 173 -17.70 -22.40 -24.59
CA THR A 173 -19.09 -22.13 -24.97
C THR A 173 -19.83 -21.45 -23.81
N ASN A 174 -20.56 -20.36 -24.16
CA ASN A 174 -21.76 -19.88 -23.47
C ASN A 174 -21.65 -19.40 -22.02
N GLN A 175 -21.06 -18.24 -21.80
CA GLN A 175 -21.68 -17.22 -20.92
C GLN A 175 -20.93 -15.89 -21.08
N VAL A 176 -21.67 -14.83 -21.31
CA VAL A 176 -21.19 -13.49 -21.57
C VAL A 176 -21.48 -12.65 -20.32
N THR A 177 -20.49 -11.94 -19.81
CA THR A 177 -20.73 -10.72 -19.04
C THR A 177 -19.67 -9.67 -19.33
N SER A 178 -20.17 -8.47 -19.60
CA SER A 178 -19.47 -7.31 -20.17
C SER A 178 -18.56 -6.55 -19.20
N SER A 179 -18.28 -7.10 -18.03
CA SER A 179 -17.71 -6.33 -16.91
C SER A 179 -16.19 -6.25 -16.87
N ILE A 180 -15.45 -7.13 -17.54
CA ILE A 180 -13.99 -7.27 -17.34
C ILE A 180 -13.15 -6.29 -18.17
N ILE A 181 -13.72 -5.70 -19.21
CA ILE A 181 -12.96 -4.88 -20.17
C ILE A 181 -12.89 -3.39 -19.78
N SER A 182 -13.83 -2.92 -18.96
CA SER A 182 -13.83 -1.53 -18.45
C SER A 182 -12.82 -1.28 -17.34
N ILE A 183 -12.30 -2.34 -16.75
CA ILE A 183 -11.61 -2.38 -15.45
C ILE A 183 -10.20 -1.76 -15.43
N GLY A 184 -9.54 -1.61 -16.54
CA GLY A 184 -8.10 -1.24 -16.50
C GLY A 184 -7.75 0.18 -16.91
N SER A 185 -8.67 0.92 -17.53
CA SER A 185 -8.31 2.17 -18.25
C SER A 185 -7.84 3.32 -17.34
N THR A 186 -8.37 3.43 -16.14
CA THR A 186 -8.03 4.51 -15.21
C THR A 186 -6.76 4.22 -14.44
N PHE A 187 -6.57 2.96 -14.05
CA PHE A 187 -5.44 2.49 -13.25
C PHE A 187 -4.09 2.65 -13.96
N ILE A 188 -4.02 2.24 -15.23
CA ILE A 188 -2.77 2.27 -15.98
C ILE A 188 -2.38 3.72 -16.34
N LYS A 189 -3.35 4.62 -16.54
CA LYS A 189 -3.10 6.04 -16.82
C LYS A 189 -2.23 6.72 -15.78
N GLU A 190 -2.53 6.52 -14.52
CA GLU A 190 -1.84 7.22 -13.43
C GLU A 190 -0.56 6.51 -12.98
N SER A 191 -0.52 5.17 -13.06
CA SER A 191 0.67 4.38 -12.68
C SER A 191 1.84 4.53 -13.66
N ILE A 192 1.55 4.88 -14.93
CA ILE A 192 2.55 4.98 -15.98
C ILE A 192 2.81 6.44 -16.41
N GLY A 193 2.09 7.42 -15.85
CA GLY A 193 2.32 8.85 -16.08
C GLY A 193 1.72 9.39 -17.41
N PHE A 194 0.66 8.77 -17.93
CA PHE A 194 -0.04 9.27 -19.12
C PHE A 194 -1.36 9.96 -18.75
N GLU A 195 -1.41 11.28 -18.89
CA GLU A 195 -2.63 12.08 -18.78
C GLU A 195 -3.43 12.11 -20.07
N ASN A 196 -4.75 11.91 -19.98
CA ASN A 196 -5.79 12.26 -20.96
C ASN A 196 -5.81 11.55 -22.33
N VAL A 197 -6.31 10.31 -22.40
CA VAL A 197 -6.73 9.71 -23.68
C VAL A 197 -8.10 9.03 -23.58
N ASN A 198 -8.99 9.35 -24.53
CA ASN A 198 -10.30 8.71 -24.68
C ASN A 198 -10.15 7.36 -25.40
N VAL A 199 -10.21 6.27 -24.62
CA VAL A 199 -9.90 4.90 -25.04
C VAL A 199 -10.87 4.36 -26.10
N GLN A 200 -12.14 4.75 -26.08
CA GLN A 200 -13.14 4.21 -27.02
C GLN A 200 -12.94 4.63 -28.48
N SER A 201 -12.40 5.84 -28.71
CA SER A 201 -12.13 6.31 -30.08
C SER A 201 -10.90 5.69 -30.71
N VAL A 202 -9.94 5.28 -29.91
CA VAL A 202 -8.68 4.68 -30.35
C VAL A 202 -8.90 3.25 -30.85
N TYR A 203 -9.74 2.48 -30.20
CA TYR A 203 -10.03 1.10 -30.59
C TYR A 203 -10.73 0.98 -31.94
N LYS A 204 -11.71 1.83 -32.24
CA LYS A 204 -12.52 1.75 -33.48
C LYS A 204 -11.73 1.99 -34.77
N ASN A 205 -10.68 2.79 -34.73
CA ASN A 205 -9.95 3.22 -35.91
C ASN A 205 -8.75 2.34 -36.28
N TYR A 206 -8.29 1.45 -35.37
CA TYR A 206 -7.05 0.70 -35.52
C TYR A 206 -7.22 -0.70 -36.07
N PHE A 207 -8.35 -1.32 -35.78
CA PHE A 207 -8.55 -2.74 -36.07
C PHE A 207 -9.08 -3.03 -37.48
N GLY A 208 -9.39 -1.99 -38.25
CA GLY A 208 -9.85 -2.14 -39.67
C GLY A 208 -8.77 -2.46 -40.69
N GLU A 209 -7.48 -2.22 -40.37
CA GLU A 209 -6.40 -2.35 -41.38
C GLU A 209 -5.47 -3.55 -41.18
N ILE A 210 -5.72 -4.39 -40.16
CA ILE A 210 -4.90 -5.58 -39.93
C ILE A 210 -5.61 -6.77 -40.56
N ASP A 211 -5.06 -7.25 -41.65
CA ASP A 211 -5.40 -8.54 -42.30
C ASP A 211 -5.03 -9.72 -41.38
N LEU A 212 -5.55 -9.71 -40.20
CA LEU A 212 -5.54 -10.80 -39.23
C LEU A 212 -6.79 -11.63 -39.55
N ILE A 213 -6.63 -12.58 -40.43
CA ILE A 213 -7.54 -13.64 -40.80
C ILE A 213 -8.72 -13.81 -39.84
N ASP A 214 -9.93 -13.45 -40.25
CA ASP A 214 -11.24 -13.73 -39.60
C ASP A 214 -11.39 -13.35 -38.12
N PHE A 215 -10.49 -12.52 -37.55
CA PHE A 215 -10.64 -11.96 -36.20
C PHE A 215 -11.74 -10.89 -36.13
N ASP A 216 -12.20 -10.36 -37.26
CA ASP A 216 -13.26 -9.36 -37.32
C ASP A 216 -14.63 -9.86 -36.81
N LYS A 217 -14.77 -11.18 -36.63
CA LYS A 217 -15.99 -11.81 -36.11
C LYS A 217 -15.90 -12.11 -34.61
N ILE A 218 -14.75 -11.91 -33.95
CA ILE A 218 -14.57 -12.18 -32.53
C ILE A 218 -14.51 -10.83 -31.81
N ASP A 219 -15.61 -10.44 -31.20
CA ASP A 219 -15.62 -9.31 -30.27
C ASP A 219 -14.90 -9.74 -28.96
N PHE A 220 -13.60 -9.41 -28.90
CA PHE A 220 -12.79 -9.70 -27.71
C PHE A 220 -13.25 -8.90 -26.49
N LYS A 221 -14.06 -7.85 -26.68
CA LYS A 221 -14.59 -7.01 -25.59
C LYS A 221 -15.66 -7.71 -24.75
N GLU A 222 -16.30 -8.75 -25.30
CA GLU A 222 -17.41 -9.45 -24.63
C GLU A 222 -17.05 -10.85 -24.14
N LYS A 223 -15.79 -11.30 -24.26
CA LYS A 223 -15.39 -12.65 -23.88
C LYS A 223 -14.83 -12.70 -22.45
N GLU A 224 -15.54 -13.37 -21.58
CA GLU A 224 -14.98 -13.79 -20.29
C GLU A 224 -13.98 -14.92 -20.49
N PHE A 225 -12.77 -14.73 -19.94
CA PHE A 225 -11.78 -15.79 -19.87
C PHE A 225 -12.00 -16.62 -18.63
N THR A 226 -11.90 -17.93 -18.75
CA THR A 226 -11.85 -18.80 -17.60
C THR A 226 -10.51 -18.64 -16.86
N ARG A 227 -10.47 -18.98 -15.58
CA ARG A 227 -9.24 -18.98 -14.76
C ARG A 227 -8.09 -19.73 -15.44
N ILE A 228 -8.36 -20.91 -16.02
CA ILE A 228 -7.35 -21.71 -16.70
C ILE A 228 -6.79 -20.96 -17.93
N GLN A 229 -7.64 -20.31 -18.70
CA GLN A 229 -7.20 -19.52 -19.85
C GLN A 229 -6.35 -18.34 -19.45
N LEU A 230 -6.75 -17.58 -18.40
CA LEU A 230 -5.98 -16.47 -17.89
C LEU A 230 -4.60 -16.90 -17.37
N LYS A 231 -4.54 -18.02 -16.60
CA LYS A 231 -3.25 -18.55 -16.14
C LYS A 231 -2.34 -18.96 -17.29
N GLN A 232 -2.88 -19.55 -18.36
CA GLN A 232 -2.11 -19.89 -19.55
C GLN A 232 -1.61 -18.66 -20.31
N ILE A 233 -2.44 -17.62 -20.44
CA ILE A 233 -2.04 -16.35 -21.03
C ILE A 233 -0.92 -15.72 -20.21
N LEU A 234 -1.06 -15.69 -18.88
CA LEU A 234 -0.04 -15.18 -17.97
C LEU A 234 1.29 -15.94 -18.16
N ASP A 235 1.24 -17.26 -18.21
CA ASP A 235 2.39 -18.13 -18.38
C ASP A 235 3.16 -17.85 -19.68
N GLU A 236 2.45 -17.73 -20.78
CA GLU A 236 3.02 -17.39 -22.10
C GLU A 236 3.59 -15.97 -22.12
N LEU A 237 2.97 -15.01 -21.43
CA LEU A 237 3.47 -13.65 -21.30
C LEU A 237 4.76 -13.62 -20.48
N LEU A 238 4.85 -14.40 -19.41
CA LEU A 238 6.05 -14.52 -18.58
C LEU A 238 7.21 -15.13 -19.36
N ASP A 239 6.96 -16.13 -20.23
CA ASP A 239 7.98 -16.70 -21.11
C ASP A 239 8.48 -15.68 -22.16
N ILE A 240 7.61 -14.82 -22.66
CA ILE A 240 8.02 -13.70 -23.52
C ILE A 240 8.91 -12.72 -22.75
N ILE A 241 8.51 -12.30 -21.55
CA ILE A 241 9.26 -11.37 -20.70
C ILE A 241 10.66 -11.91 -20.40
N LYS A 242 10.76 -13.20 -20.03
CA LYS A 242 12.05 -13.86 -19.82
C LYS A 242 12.92 -13.88 -21.08
N THR A 243 12.33 -14.17 -22.25
CA THR A 243 13.04 -14.19 -23.54
C THR A 243 13.57 -12.81 -23.95
N VAL A 244 12.83 -11.75 -23.62
CA VAL A 244 13.25 -10.35 -23.84
C VAL A 244 14.50 -10.03 -23.04
N GLY A 245 14.73 -10.69 -21.92
CA GLY A 245 15.99 -10.62 -21.16
C GLY A 245 15.85 -10.12 -19.73
N PHE A 246 14.66 -10.05 -19.19
CA PHE A 246 14.49 -9.78 -17.75
C PHE A 246 14.91 -10.99 -16.92
N LYS A 247 15.47 -10.71 -15.74
CA LYS A 247 15.90 -11.73 -14.77
C LYS A 247 14.67 -12.47 -14.23
N ASN A 248 13.69 -11.71 -13.76
CA ASN A 248 12.43 -12.21 -13.23
C ASN A 248 11.31 -11.17 -13.42
N THR A 249 10.09 -11.57 -13.11
CA THR A 249 8.91 -10.70 -13.05
C THR A 249 8.48 -10.56 -11.60
N VAL A 250 8.21 -9.33 -11.14
CA VAL A 250 7.74 -9.08 -9.78
C VAL A 250 6.46 -8.25 -9.79
N ILE A 251 5.46 -8.72 -9.06
CA ILE A 251 4.16 -8.08 -8.91
C ILE A 251 4.03 -7.59 -7.48
N LEU A 252 3.91 -6.29 -7.28
CA LEU A 252 3.78 -5.66 -5.98
C LEU A 252 2.33 -5.17 -5.78
N PHE A 253 1.63 -5.77 -4.82
CA PHE A 253 0.30 -5.31 -4.40
C PHE A 253 0.42 -4.37 -3.20
N ASP A 254 -0.22 -3.20 -3.29
CA ASP A 254 -0.25 -2.21 -2.21
C ASP A 254 -1.64 -1.61 -2.02
N LYS A 255 -1.91 -0.99 -0.87
CA LYS A 255 -3.11 -0.20 -0.56
C LYS A 255 -4.46 -0.90 -0.69
N ILE A 256 -4.53 -2.21 -0.62
CA ILE A 256 -5.81 -2.92 -0.68
C ILE A 256 -6.75 -2.47 0.44
N ASP A 257 -6.20 -2.18 1.61
CA ASP A 257 -6.97 -1.70 2.77
C ASP A 257 -7.43 -0.22 2.64
N GLU A 258 -6.98 0.49 1.62
CA GLU A 258 -7.41 1.85 1.28
C GLU A 258 -8.50 1.88 0.19
N PHE A 259 -8.83 0.73 -0.42
CA PHE A 259 -9.87 0.64 -1.43
C PHE A 259 -11.24 1.04 -0.84
N GLN A 260 -11.86 2.09 -1.42
CA GLN A 260 -13.02 2.76 -0.81
C GLN A 260 -14.22 1.84 -0.60
N GLU A 261 -14.50 0.93 -1.54
CA GLU A 261 -15.64 0.02 -1.45
C GLU A 261 -15.53 -0.96 -0.29
N LEU A 262 -14.31 -1.23 0.19
CA LEU A 262 -14.06 -2.08 1.34
C LEU A 262 -14.31 -1.37 2.67
N GLN A 263 -14.47 -0.02 2.68
CA GLN A 263 -14.84 0.79 3.83
C GLN A 263 -13.99 0.55 5.08
N GLN A 264 -12.74 0.14 4.90
CA GLN A 264 -11.82 -0.27 5.98
C GLN A 264 -12.37 -1.41 6.87
N ASP A 265 -13.34 -2.16 6.37
CA ASP A 265 -13.92 -3.31 7.05
C ASP A 265 -13.02 -4.52 6.87
N ILE A 266 -12.49 -5.07 7.98
CA ILE A 266 -11.57 -6.21 8.00
C ILE A 266 -12.19 -7.42 7.28
N THR A 267 -13.48 -7.66 7.44
CA THR A 267 -14.16 -8.81 6.82
C THR A 267 -14.20 -8.67 5.32
N LYS A 268 -14.60 -7.48 4.81
CA LYS A 268 -14.63 -7.21 3.37
C LYS A 268 -13.22 -7.24 2.75
N ILE A 269 -12.22 -6.69 3.43
CA ILE A 269 -10.84 -6.73 2.94
C ILE A 269 -10.33 -8.17 2.90
N SER A 270 -10.64 -8.98 3.94
CA SER A 270 -10.26 -10.39 3.98
C SER A 270 -10.95 -11.19 2.88
N GLU A 271 -12.23 -10.93 2.59
CA GLU A 271 -12.97 -11.55 1.48
C GLU A 271 -12.36 -11.18 0.13
N PHE A 272 -12.09 -9.89 -0.08
CA PHE A 272 -11.48 -9.39 -1.31
C PHE A 272 -10.11 -10.02 -1.61
N THR A 273 -9.27 -10.18 -0.59
CA THR A 273 -7.90 -10.71 -0.76
C THR A 273 -7.84 -12.23 -0.75
N ARG A 274 -8.87 -12.89 -0.24
CA ARG A 274 -8.89 -14.33 0.00
C ARG A 274 -8.56 -15.14 -1.24
N GLU A 275 -9.21 -14.87 -2.37
CA GLU A 275 -9.12 -15.70 -3.56
C GLU A 275 -7.69 -15.75 -4.11
N ILE A 276 -7.04 -14.60 -4.22
CA ILE A 276 -5.65 -14.54 -4.71
C ILE A 276 -4.65 -15.10 -3.70
N LEU A 277 -4.88 -14.89 -2.39
CA LEU A 277 -3.97 -15.36 -1.34
C LEU A 277 -4.11 -16.85 -1.03
N THR A 278 -5.18 -17.50 -1.46
CA THR A 278 -5.36 -18.97 -1.36
C THR A 278 -4.93 -19.70 -2.61
N ASP A 279 -4.67 -19.02 -3.72
CA ASP A 279 -4.15 -19.63 -4.94
C ASP A 279 -2.67 -19.99 -4.80
N THR A 280 -2.41 -21.18 -4.23
CA THR A 280 -1.04 -21.66 -4.02
C THR A 280 -0.28 -21.90 -5.32
N GLU A 281 -0.95 -22.19 -6.43
CA GLU A 281 -0.33 -22.34 -7.74
C GLU A 281 0.20 -21.02 -8.27
N LEU A 282 -0.54 -19.93 -8.06
CA LEU A 282 -0.11 -18.58 -8.41
C LEU A 282 1.04 -18.11 -7.52
N LEU A 283 0.93 -18.32 -6.21
CA LEU A 283 1.91 -17.82 -5.23
C LEU A 283 3.23 -18.62 -5.22
N LEU A 284 3.21 -19.90 -5.63
CA LEU A 284 4.40 -20.77 -5.72
C LEU A 284 4.94 -20.87 -7.15
N ASN A 285 4.52 -20.02 -8.04
CA ASN A 285 5.02 -20.00 -9.41
C ASN A 285 6.51 -19.59 -9.42
N ASP A 286 7.34 -20.32 -10.15
CA ASP A 286 8.78 -20.08 -10.26
C ASP A 286 9.17 -19.03 -11.33
N LYS A 287 8.20 -18.55 -12.10
CA LYS A 287 8.41 -17.58 -13.18
C LYS A 287 8.23 -16.13 -12.72
N PHE A 288 7.61 -15.90 -11.56
CA PHE A 288 7.40 -14.58 -11.00
C PHE A 288 7.24 -14.61 -9.49
N ALA A 289 7.46 -13.47 -8.84
CA ALA A 289 7.20 -13.28 -7.43
C ALA A 289 6.07 -12.30 -7.19
N ILE A 290 5.33 -12.49 -6.10
CA ILE A 290 4.34 -11.53 -5.59
C ILE A 290 4.83 -10.97 -4.26
N GLY A 291 4.98 -9.64 -4.18
CA GLY A 291 5.10 -8.91 -2.93
C GLY A 291 3.74 -8.37 -2.51
N PHE A 292 3.15 -8.91 -1.46
CA PHE A 292 1.79 -8.59 -1.06
C PHE A 292 1.77 -7.77 0.23
N SER A 293 1.47 -6.47 0.11
CA SER A 293 1.36 -5.55 1.25
C SER A 293 0.02 -5.73 1.97
N LEU A 294 0.07 -6.13 3.24
CA LEU A 294 -1.10 -6.39 4.06
C LEU A 294 -1.10 -5.55 5.34
N TRP A 295 -2.27 -5.10 5.72
CA TRP A 295 -2.49 -4.53 7.04
C TRP A 295 -2.46 -5.62 8.11
N SER A 296 -1.71 -5.44 9.19
CA SER A 296 -1.49 -6.46 10.22
C SER A 296 -2.78 -6.94 10.91
N GLU A 297 -3.83 -6.11 10.98
CA GLU A 297 -5.11 -6.51 11.55
C GLU A 297 -5.84 -7.59 10.72
N LEU A 298 -5.47 -7.75 9.45
CA LEU A 298 -6.03 -8.81 8.58
C LEU A 298 -5.46 -10.19 8.90
N ARG A 299 -4.28 -10.26 9.54
CA ARG A 299 -3.56 -11.53 9.77
C ARG A 299 -4.42 -12.58 10.49
N ILE A 300 -5.20 -12.15 11.50
CA ILE A 300 -6.02 -13.07 12.30
C ILE A 300 -7.15 -13.69 11.45
N GLU A 301 -7.79 -12.90 10.61
CA GLU A 301 -8.88 -13.39 9.75
C GLU A 301 -8.33 -14.22 8.58
N LEU A 302 -7.26 -13.78 7.96
CA LEU A 302 -6.64 -14.47 6.84
C LEU A 302 -5.93 -15.76 7.26
N ALA A 303 -5.40 -15.86 8.48
CA ALA A 303 -4.75 -17.09 8.99
C ALA A 303 -5.67 -18.31 9.04
N LYS A 304 -6.99 -18.12 8.97
CA LYS A 304 -7.97 -19.21 8.90
C LYS A 304 -8.00 -19.89 7.53
N VAL A 305 -7.52 -19.21 6.48
CA VAL A 305 -7.66 -19.64 5.08
C VAL A 305 -6.36 -19.56 4.29
N VAL A 306 -5.48 -18.63 4.61
CA VAL A 306 -4.19 -18.42 3.95
C VAL A 306 -3.10 -19.22 4.66
N ARG A 307 -2.31 -19.94 3.91
CA ARG A 307 -1.19 -20.77 4.40
C ARG A 307 0.07 -19.91 4.64
N PHE A 308 0.03 -19.03 5.65
CA PHE A 308 1.20 -18.23 6.06
C PHE A 308 2.41 -19.08 6.49
N ASP A 309 2.20 -20.36 6.76
CA ASP A 309 3.25 -21.34 7.03
C ASP A 309 4.04 -21.76 5.77
N LYS A 310 3.45 -21.60 4.58
CA LYS A 310 4.12 -21.89 3.29
C LYS A 310 4.81 -20.69 2.68
N PHE A 311 4.39 -19.50 3.06
CA PHE A 311 4.93 -18.24 2.51
C PHE A 311 5.49 -17.41 3.64
N GLU A 312 6.77 -17.12 3.57
CA GLU A 312 7.40 -16.29 4.57
C GLU A 312 6.80 -14.89 4.57
N SER A 313 6.45 -14.41 5.75
CA SER A 313 5.95 -13.07 5.96
C SER A 313 6.99 -12.20 6.65
N ILE A 314 7.15 -10.98 6.15
CA ILE A 314 8.00 -9.97 6.75
C ILE A 314 7.14 -8.97 7.50
N ASP A 315 7.29 -8.94 8.81
CA ASP A 315 6.56 -8.02 9.68
C ASP A 315 7.31 -6.68 9.76
N ILE A 316 6.70 -5.63 9.19
CA ILE A 316 7.21 -4.27 9.31
C ILE A 316 6.90 -3.76 10.71
N SER A 317 7.92 -3.70 11.54
CA SER A 317 7.84 -3.14 12.89
C SER A 317 9.00 -2.19 13.12
N TRP A 318 8.74 -1.11 13.83
CA TRP A 318 9.72 -0.12 14.24
C TRP A 318 9.85 -0.13 15.76
N LYS A 319 11.04 0.05 16.25
CA LYS A 319 11.29 0.37 17.65
C LYS A 319 11.49 1.88 17.79
N ASN A 320 11.27 2.42 18.97
CA ASN A 320 11.55 3.84 19.21
C ASN A 320 12.98 4.24 18.79
N ALA A 321 13.94 3.35 19.00
CA ALA A 321 15.34 3.57 18.60
C ALA A 321 15.55 3.67 17.08
N ASP A 322 14.66 3.11 16.26
CA ASP A 322 14.76 3.18 14.80
C ASP A 322 14.20 4.48 14.23
N LEU A 323 13.29 5.14 14.99
CA LEU A 323 12.61 6.34 14.52
C LEU A 323 13.54 7.56 14.42
N GLU A 324 14.50 7.67 15.33
CA GLU A 324 15.45 8.79 15.31
C GLU A 324 16.40 8.73 14.11
N PRO A 325 17.10 7.64 13.78
CA PRO A 325 17.88 7.53 12.57
C PRO A 325 17.05 7.74 11.30
N LEU A 326 15.80 7.25 11.27
CA LEU A 326 14.88 7.43 10.14
C LEU A 326 14.58 8.90 9.91
N ILE A 327 14.21 9.65 10.96
CA ILE A 327 13.87 11.06 10.83
C ILE A 327 15.11 11.91 10.55
N ASN A 328 16.28 11.54 11.11
CA ASN A 328 17.53 12.22 10.88
C ASN A 328 17.98 12.16 9.42
N LYS A 329 17.75 11.01 8.76
CA LYS A 329 18.01 10.90 7.31
C LYS A 329 17.16 11.87 6.50
N ARG A 330 15.90 12.06 6.88
CA ARG A 330 14.99 13.03 6.27
C ARG A 330 15.39 14.47 6.56
N ILE A 331 15.65 14.81 7.81
CA ILE A 331 16.12 16.14 8.22
C ILE A 331 17.42 16.49 7.49
N GLY A 332 18.38 15.57 7.45
CA GLY A 332 19.65 15.74 6.75
C GLY A 332 19.48 16.05 5.27
N HIS A 333 18.56 15.37 4.58
CA HIS A 333 18.29 15.66 3.16
C HIS A 333 17.84 17.11 2.93
N PHE A 334 16.96 17.63 3.79
CA PHE A 334 16.42 19.00 3.64
C PHE A 334 17.27 20.09 4.29
N SER A 335 18.36 19.74 4.98
CA SER A 335 19.31 20.65 5.59
C SER A 335 20.73 20.53 5.05
N ASN A 336 20.92 19.82 3.92
CA ASN A 336 22.25 19.51 3.37
C ASN A 336 23.17 18.84 4.42
N SER A 337 22.61 17.94 5.23
CA SER A 337 23.29 17.17 6.30
C SER A 337 23.84 18.03 7.45
N THR A 338 23.34 19.23 7.66
CA THR A 338 23.79 20.10 8.75
C THR A 338 23.01 19.90 10.05
N LEU A 339 21.79 19.34 9.96
CA LEU A 339 20.86 19.19 11.08
C LEU A 339 20.50 17.72 11.31
N ASP A 340 20.10 17.46 12.54
CA ASP A 340 19.48 16.26 13.04
C ASP A 340 18.37 16.62 14.06
N LEU A 341 17.71 15.63 14.62
CA LEU A 341 16.62 15.84 15.58
C LEU A 341 17.13 16.50 16.88
N ASP A 342 18.34 16.15 17.33
CA ASP A 342 18.94 16.74 18.53
C ASP A 342 19.21 18.23 18.41
N LYS A 343 19.62 18.68 17.23
CA LYS A 343 19.80 20.11 16.95
C LYS A 343 18.50 20.88 16.80
N LEU A 344 17.43 20.20 16.43
CA LEU A 344 16.10 20.82 16.32
C LEU A 344 15.37 20.86 17.66
N ILE A 345 15.57 19.87 18.53
CA ILE A 345 14.93 19.73 19.85
C ILE A 345 16.04 19.53 20.88
N GLU A 346 16.44 20.63 21.52
CA GLU A 346 17.55 20.61 22.50
C GLU A 346 17.21 19.88 23.79
N ASN A 347 15.91 19.86 24.18
CA ASN A 347 15.47 19.18 25.37
C ASN A 347 15.23 17.68 25.10
N GLY A 348 16.05 16.83 25.70
CA GLY A 348 15.94 15.36 25.56
C GLY A 348 14.57 14.81 25.99
N ASN A 349 13.93 15.37 27.02
CA ASN A 349 12.60 14.92 27.46
C ASN A 349 11.52 15.20 26.41
N ASP A 350 11.60 16.35 25.72
CA ASP A 350 10.65 16.68 24.64
C ASP A 350 10.84 15.77 23.43
N LYS A 351 12.09 15.42 23.13
CA LYS A 351 12.43 14.45 22.08
C LYS A 351 11.90 13.05 22.40
N GLU A 352 12.14 12.57 23.62
CA GLU A 352 11.64 11.26 24.07
C GLU A 352 10.11 11.21 24.06
N GLU A 353 9.44 12.28 24.49
CA GLU A 353 7.98 12.38 24.44
C GLU A 353 7.44 12.34 23.02
N LEU A 354 8.04 13.10 22.10
CA LEU A 354 7.69 13.06 20.66
C LEU A 354 7.81 11.65 20.07
N ILE A 355 8.93 10.96 20.33
CA ILE A 355 9.16 9.59 19.85
C ILE A 355 8.14 8.63 20.46
N LYS A 356 7.87 8.73 21.78
CA LYS A 356 6.87 7.91 22.46
C LYS A 356 5.47 8.10 21.87
N ILE A 357 5.03 9.34 21.66
CA ILE A 357 3.71 9.68 21.12
C ILE A 357 3.56 9.19 19.66
N SER A 358 4.63 9.10 18.91
CA SER A 358 4.63 8.56 17.54
C SER A 358 4.27 7.08 17.49
N HIS A 359 4.32 6.37 18.59
CA HIS A 359 3.86 4.98 18.77
C HIS A 359 4.45 4.04 17.69
N ASN A 360 5.75 4.07 17.51
CA ASN A 360 6.48 3.26 16.52
C ASN A 360 6.04 3.50 15.05
N SER A 361 5.39 4.63 14.76
CA SER A 361 4.91 4.98 13.42
C SER A 361 5.74 6.11 12.80
N PRO A 362 6.51 5.86 11.75
CA PRO A 362 7.21 6.90 11.00
C PRO A 362 6.28 8.01 10.51
N ARG A 363 5.09 7.68 10.02
CA ARG A 363 4.10 8.65 9.57
C ARG A 363 3.63 9.57 10.70
N ASP A 364 3.41 9.00 11.89
CA ASP A 364 2.96 9.77 13.05
C ASP A 364 4.05 10.71 13.53
N LEU A 365 5.31 10.27 13.53
CA LEU A 365 6.48 11.11 13.86
C LEU A 365 6.59 12.30 12.91
N ILE A 366 6.53 12.07 11.60
CA ILE A 366 6.57 13.13 10.59
C ILE A 366 5.36 14.06 10.76
N SER A 367 4.19 13.52 11.07
CA SER A 367 2.96 14.30 11.27
C SER A 367 3.02 15.17 12.50
N ALA A 368 3.52 14.64 13.62
CA ALA A 368 3.72 15.40 14.87
C ALA A 368 4.73 16.54 14.66
N LEU A 369 5.88 16.26 14.03
CA LEU A 369 6.87 17.28 13.67
C LEU A 369 6.31 18.35 12.73
N GLY A 370 5.44 17.98 11.79
CA GLY A 370 4.77 18.93 10.91
C GLY A 370 3.84 19.88 11.66
N ILE A 371 3.13 19.38 12.68
CA ILE A 371 2.28 20.22 13.55
C ILE A 371 3.13 21.11 14.44
N ILE A 372 4.21 20.57 15.05
CA ILE A 372 5.16 21.38 15.85
C ILE A 372 5.77 22.49 14.98
N TYR A 373 6.19 22.16 13.76
CA TYR A 373 6.69 23.16 12.80
C TYR A 373 5.68 24.29 12.53
N ASN A 374 4.40 23.93 12.35
CA ASN A 374 3.35 24.93 12.10
C ASN A 374 3.08 25.78 13.36
N GLU A 375 3.04 25.19 14.55
CA GLU A 375 2.91 25.93 15.82
C GLU A 375 4.07 26.91 15.99
N GLN A 376 5.31 26.48 15.76
CA GLN A 376 6.49 27.36 15.81
C GLN A 376 6.41 28.47 14.75
N SER A 377 6.07 28.13 13.51
CA SER A 377 5.99 29.08 12.39
C SER A 377 4.94 30.17 12.61
N ASN A 378 3.80 29.80 13.18
CA ASN A 378 2.71 30.75 13.42
C ASN A 378 3.01 31.75 14.56
N ASN A 379 3.87 31.36 15.50
CA ASN A 379 4.11 32.12 16.72
C ASN A 379 5.50 32.76 16.79
N ASN A 380 6.56 32.10 16.34
CA ASN A 380 7.92 32.63 16.31
C ASN A 380 8.71 32.06 15.13
N GLN A 381 8.79 32.84 14.05
CA GLN A 381 9.54 32.47 12.85
C GLN A 381 11.06 32.70 12.97
N ASN A 382 11.52 33.42 13.99
CA ASN A 382 12.93 33.77 14.17
C ASN A 382 13.72 32.72 14.98
N ALA A 383 13.07 31.64 15.42
CA ALA A 383 13.70 30.60 16.20
C ALA A 383 14.68 29.77 15.33
N ASN A 384 15.79 29.37 15.94
CA ASN A 384 16.79 28.47 15.34
C ASN A 384 16.59 26.99 15.74
N THR A 385 15.72 26.73 16.74
CA THR A 385 15.32 25.42 17.24
C THR A 385 13.83 25.43 17.55
N PHE A 386 13.23 24.26 17.74
CA PHE A 386 11.85 24.18 18.23
C PHE A 386 11.80 24.47 19.72
N GLU A 387 11.04 25.47 20.11
CA GLU A 387 10.86 25.85 21.50
C GLU A 387 9.91 24.89 22.23
N GLY A 388 10.25 24.47 23.44
CA GLY A 388 9.49 23.51 24.25
C GLY A 388 8.00 23.82 24.39
N LYS A 389 7.63 25.12 24.47
CA LYS A 389 6.24 25.58 24.48
C LYS A 389 5.48 25.14 23.24
N TYR A 390 6.07 25.30 22.04
CA TYR A 390 5.40 24.97 20.77
C TYR A 390 5.50 23.49 20.48
N ILE A 391 6.53 22.79 20.99
CA ILE A 391 6.57 21.32 20.99
C ILE A 391 5.39 20.79 21.80
N SER A 392 5.20 21.25 23.05
CA SER A 392 4.08 20.81 23.89
C SER A 392 2.71 21.08 23.25
N ASN A 393 2.50 22.29 22.72
CA ASN A 393 1.27 22.64 22.06
C ASN A 393 1.02 21.78 20.81
N GLY A 394 2.05 21.57 19.99
CA GLY A 394 2.00 20.73 18.80
C GLY A 394 1.66 19.28 19.11
N LEU A 395 2.23 18.72 20.17
CA LEU A 395 1.93 17.36 20.63
C LEU A 395 0.51 17.22 21.17
N ILE A 396 -0.01 18.21 21.91
CA ILE A 396 -1.40 18.26 22.34
C ILE A 396 -2.33 18.31 21.13
N ASN A 397 -2.05 19.20 20.18
CA ASN A 397 -2.82 19.35 18.95
C ASN A 397 -2.80 18.05 18.13
N PHE A 398 -1.62 17.45 17.92
CA PHE A 398 -1.47 16.17 17.23
C PHE A 398 -2.31 15.07 17.87
N SER A 399 -2.18 14.89 19.19
CA SER A 399 -2.85 13.81 19.92
C SER A 399 -4.36 14.02 20.01
N SER A 400 -4.83 15.27 20.17
CA SER A 400 -6.27 15.58 20.26
C SER A 400 -7.00 15.42 18.93
N ASN A 401 -6.35 15.75 17.80
CA ASN A 401 -6.94 15.71 16.47
C ASN A 401 -6.53 14.46 15.67
N PHE A 402 -5.93 13.49 16.34
CA PHE A 402 -5.48 12.26 15.69
C PHE A 402 -6.67 11.44 15.17
N ASN A 403 -6.52 10.86 13.97
CA ASN A 403 -7.54 9.98 13.40
C ASN A 403 -7.45 8.57 13.99
N TYR A 404 -7.98 8.39 15.19
CA TYR A 404 -7.98 7.10 15.89
C TYR A 404 -8.74 6.00 15.14
N ASP A 405 -9.78 6.34 14.36
CA ASP A 405 -10.54 5.38 13.56
C ASP A 405 -9.68 4.69 12.49
N SER A 406 -8.64 5.37 12.01
CA SER A 406 -7.74 4.81 10.99
C SER A 406 -6.85 3.67 11.49
N ILE A 407 -6.59 3.62 12.80
CA ILE A 407 -5.72 2.60 13.43
C ILE A 407 -6.56 1.47 14.05
N TYR A 408 -7.74 1.82 14.56
CA TYR A 408 -8.61 0.92 15.31
C TYR A 408 -9.86 0.57 14.50
N PRO A 409 -9.77 -0.41 13.58
CA PRO A 409 -10.89 -0.73 12.69
C PRO A 409 -12.09 -1.30 13.46
N SER A 410 -13.28 -0.91 13.07
CA SER A 410 -14.49 -1.51 13.59
C SER A 410 -14.74 -2.87 12.91
N LYS A 411 -14.98 -3.91 13.70
CA LYS A 411 -15.39 -5.24 13.20
C LYS A 411 -16.89 -5.32 12.84
N SER A 412 -17.61 -4.23 12.89
CA SER A 412 -19.04 -4.19 12.50
C SER A 412 -19.52 -2.78 12.26
N SER A 413 -20.49 -2.63 11.36
CA SER A 413 -21.20 -1.39 11.02
C SER A 413 -21.94 -0.70 12.20
N LYS A 414 -21.92 -1.26 13.37
CA LYS A 414 -22.37 -0.62 14.60
C LYS A 414 -21.17 0.08 15.24
N ASN A 415 -20.81 1.21 14.67
CA ASN A 415 -19.77 2.11 15.15
C ASN A 415 -19.89 2.34 16.65
N LYS A 416 -19.08 1.64 17.42
CA LYS A 416 -18.81 2.03 18.78
C LYS A 416 -17.66 3.02 18.67
N ASP A 417 -18.03 4.25 18.76
CA ASP A 417 -17.20 5.43 18.64
C ASP A 417 -15.96 5.31 19.54
N ILE A 418 -14.77 5.07 18.92
CA ILE A 418 -13.52 4.98 19.62
C ILE A 418 -13.21 6.28 20.37
N LYS A 419 -13.56 7.44 19.80
CA LYS A 419 -13.41 8.74 20.43
C LYS A 419 -14.23 8.79 21.75
N SER A 420 -15.42 8.18 21.78
CA SER A 420 -16.20 8.06 23.01
C SER A 420 -15.47 7.25 24.09
N MET A 421 -14.78 6.18 23.71
CA MET A 421 -13.99 5.39 24.66
C MET A 421 -12.77 6.17 25.15
N ILE A 422 -12.06 6.87 24.27
CA ILE A 422 -10.96 7.76 24.64
C ILE A 422 -11.44 8.86 25.58
N ASN A 423 -12.54 9.55 25.27
CA ASN A 423 -13.10 10.59 26.12
C ASN A 423 -13.51 10.08 27.50
N ARG A 424 -13.88 8.80 27.62
CA ARG A 424 -14.12 8.15 28.91
C ARG A 424 -12.85 7.99 29.72
N ILE A 425 -11.77 7.59 29.06
CA ILE A 425 -10.43 7.48 29.72
C ILE A 425 -9.99 8.87 30.20
N LEU A 426 -10.03 9.87 29.31
CA LEU A 426 -9.62 11.24 29.62
C LEU A 426 -10.38 11.82 30.82
N LYS A 427 -11.68 11.54 30.91
CA LYS A 427 -12.51 12.02 32.04
C LYS A 427 -12.14 11.41 33.39
N THR A 428 -11.53 10.21 33.43
CA THR A 428 -11.00 9.65 34.68
C THR A 428 -9.81 10.42 35.21
N ARG A 429 -9.03 11.11 34.33
CA ARG A 429 -7.76 11.80 34.63
C ARG A 429 -6.66 10.88 35.18
N LEU A 430 -6.77 9.57 34.94
CA LEU A 430 -5.87 8.56 35.46
C LEU A 430 -5.30 7.71 34.33
N ASN A 431 -3.98 7.54 34.28
CA ASN A 431 -3.32 6.60 33.37
C ASN A 431 -3.41 5.15 33.86
N ARG A 432 -3.66 4.97 35.16
CA ARG A 432 -3.97 3.68 35.77
C ARG A 432 -5.24 3.82 36.59
N PHE A 433 -6.25 3.04 36.26
CA PHE A 433 -7.56 3.13 36.90
C PHE A 433 -8.20 1.76 37.08
N HIS A 434 -9.18 1.66 37.95
CA HIS A 434 -10.04 0.49 38.11
C HIS A 434 -11.49 0.86 37.76
N ILE A 435 -12.35 -0.15 37.66
CA ILE A 435 -13.72 -0.02 37.20
C ILE A 435 -14.53 1.05 37.95
N LYS A 436 -14.30 1.19 39.28
CA LYS A 436 -15.00 2.17 40.11
C LYS A 436 -14.68 3.61 39.69
N HIS A 437 -13.42 3.91 39.37
CA HIS A 437 -13.06 5.24 38.85
C HIS A 437 -13.84 5.62 37.61
N LEU A 438 -14.05 4.66 36.69
CA LEU A 438 -14.84 4.89 35.48
C LEU A 438 -16.33 5.04 35.82
N SER A 439 -16.86 4.24 36.76
CA SER A 439 -18.25 4.32 37.22
C SER A 439 -18.56 5.66 37.87
N ASP A 440 -17.67 6.12 38.75
CA ASP A 440 -17.80 7.38 39.47
C ASP A 440 -17.70 8.59 38.54
N ALA A 441 -16.74 8.58 37.61
CA ALA A 441 -16.56 9.65 36.61
C ALA A 441 -17.80 9.90 35.74
N PHE A 442 -18.65 8.88 35.55
CA PHE A 442 -19.85 8.95 34.74
C PHE A 442 -21.14 8.75 35.50
N ASN A 443 -21.09 8.63 36.83
CA ASN A 443 -22.26 8.34 37.66
C ASN A 443 -23.12 7.19 37.10
N GLN A 444 -22.50 6.06 36.81
CA GLN A 444 -23.11 4.91 36.15
C GLN A 444 -22.90 3.60 36.92
N ARG A 445 -23.75 2.60 36.64
CA ARG A 445 -23.62 1.27 37.25
C ARG A 445 -22.36 0.57 36.78
N THR A 446 -21.71 -0.21 37.66
CA THR A 446 -20.48 -0.97 37.37
C THR A 446 -20.59 -1.89 36.16
N ALA A 447 -21.74 -2.59 36.00
CA ALA A 447 -21.97 -3.46 34.85
C ALA A 447 -21.85 -2.73 33.47
N LYS A 448 -22.23 -1.43 33.40
CA LYS A 448 -22.05 -0.62 32.21
C LYS A 448 -20.57 -0.28 31.97
N SER A 449 -19.85 0.00 33.06
CA SER A 449 -18.40 0.25 32.99
C SER A 449 -17.62 -0.99 32.58
N GLU A 450 -18.01 -2.21 32.98
CA GLU A 450 -17.41 -3.46 32.54
C GLU A 450 -17.49 -3.64 31.02
N GLY A 451 -18.66 -3.37 30.43
CA GLY A 451 -18.85 -3.41 29.00
C GLY A 451 -17.94 -2.42 28.25
N GLN A 452 -17.72 -1.23 28.84
CA GLN A 452 -16.81 -0.22 28.26
C GLN A 452 -15.34 -0.62 28.37
N ILE A 453 -14.94 -1.17 29.51
CA ILE A 453 -13.56 -1.69 29.71
C ILE A 453 -13.25 -2.80 28.69
N LYS A 454 -14.18 -3.76 28.49
CA LYS A 454 -14.00 -4.80 27.47
C LYS A 454 -13.75 -4.21 26.08
N LEU A 455 -14.48 -3.13 25.72
CA LEU A 455 -14.27 -2.43 24.46
C LEU A 455 -12.93 -1.71 24.42
N MET A 456 -12.53 -1.03 25.47
CA MET A 456 -11.24 -0.35 25.55
C MET A 456 -10.07 -1.34 25.43
N ILE A 457 -10.18 -2.54 26.01
CA ILE A 457 -9.20 -3.62 25.83
C ILE A 457 -9.21 -4.14 24.39
N GLN A 458 -10.39 -4.37 23.81
CA GLN A 458 -10.54 -4.80 22.42
C GLN A 458 -9.92 -3.81 21.44
N TYR A 459 -10.04 -2.50 21.70
CA TYR A 459 -9.39 -1.44 20.95
C TYR A 459 -7.91 -1.23 21.30
N LYS A 460 -7.34 -2.03 22.21
CA LYS A 460 -5.94 -1.88 22.65
C LYS A 460 -5.64 -0.46 23.19
N LEU A 461 -6.63 0.21 23.77
CA LEU A 461 -6.46 1.50 24.44
C LEU A 461 -5.92 1.32 25.84
N ILE A 462 -6.31 0.22 26.49
CA ILE A 462 -5.90 -0.16 27.83
C ILE A 462 -5.54 -1.65 27.88
N LYS A 463 -4.73 -2.04 28.85
CA LYS A 463 -4.47 -3.43 29.22
C LYS A 463 -4.82 -3.67 30.68
N GLU A 464 -5.22 -4.89 31.00
CA GLU A 464 -5.35 -5.34 32.39
C GLU A 464 -3.95 -5.46 32.99
N ASP A 465 -3.77 -4.90 34.21
CA ASP A 465 -2.53 -5.05 34.96
C ASP A 465 -2.45 -6.47 35.55
N GLU A 466 -1.30 -7.11 35.41
CA GLU A 466 -1.06 -8.46 35.90
C GLU A 466 -0.93 -8.50 37.46
N VAL A 467 -0.70 -7.35 38.10
CA VAL A 467 -0.59 -7.24 39.54
C VAL A 467 -1.97 -7.05 40.15
N LEU A 468 -2.51 -8.10 40.70
CA LEU A 468 -3.72 -8.02 41.54
C LEU A 468 -3.35 -7.29 42.85
N GLY A 469 -3.99 -6.15 43.11
CA GLY A 469 -3.84 -5.43 44.38
C GLY A 469 -4.32 -6.27 45.58
N GLU A 470 -3.97 -5.86 46.79
CA GLU A 470 -4.28 -6.58 48.04
C GLU A 470 -5.73 -7.07 48.19
N ASN A 471 -6.67 -6.40 47.51
CA ASN A 471 -8.11 -6.73 47.53
C ASN A 471 -8.61 -7.44 46.28
N LYS A 472 -7.74 -8.01 45.42
CA LYS A 472 -8.09 -8.60 44.11
C LYS A 472 -8.79 -7.62 43.14
N ILE A 473 -8.53 -6.32 43.30
CA ILE A 473 -9.08 -5.29 42.41
C ILE A 473 -8.26 -5.28 41.11
N LYS A 474 -8.96 -5.37 39.99
CA LYS A 474 -8.34 -5.27 38.67
C LYS A 474 -8.08 -3.81 38.31
N TYR A 475 -6.83 -3.50 38.00
CA TYR A 475 -6.41 -2.21 37.44
C TYR A 475 -6.17 -2.32 35.95
N TYR A 476 -6.31 -1.21 35.28
CA TYR A 476 -6.12 -1.08 33.84
C TYR A 476 -5.19 0.08 33.56
N ASP A 477 -4.14 -0.18 32.76
CA ASP A 477 -3.19 0.83 32.31
C ASP A 477 -3.55 1.33 30.93
N VAL A 478 -3.49 2.63 30.72
CA VAL A 478 -3.60 3.23 29.38
C VAL A 478 -2.32 2.90 28.62
N ILE A 479 -2.45 2.27 27.46
CA ILE A 479 -1.31 1.82 26.65
C ILE A 479 -1.12 2.59 25.35
N ASP A 480 -2.14 3.31 24.86
CA ASP A 480 -1.96 4.24 23.74
C ASP A 480 -1.21 5.48 24.22
N PRO A 481 0.02 5.74 23.69
CA PRO A 481 0.86 6.83 24.20
C PRO A 481 0.24 8.22 23.99
N LYS A 482 -0.57 8.41 22.94
CA LYS A 482 -1.27 9.69 22.67
C LYS A 482 -2.32 9.95 23.74
N VAL A 483 -3.10 8.91 24.07
CA VAL A 483 -4.13 9.01 25.13
C VAL A 483 -3.49 9.19 26.49
N GLU A 484 -2.42 8.42 26.82
CA GLU A 484 -1.64 8.57 28.04
C GLU A 484 -1.11 10.01 28.21
N PHE A 485 -0.58 10.57 27.13
CA PHE A 485 -0.08 11.95 27.12
C PHE A 485 -1.19 12.97 27.39
N LEU A 486 -2.34 12.83 26.72
CA LEU A 486 -3.48 13.72 26.95
C LEU A 486 -4.00 13.67 28.40
N VAL A 487 -4.04 12.47 29.02
CA VAL A 487 -4.39 12.33 30.44
C VAL A 487 -3.41 13.09 31.32
N ARG A 488 -2.08 12.95 31.08
CA ARG A 488 -1.04 13.67 31.84
C ARG A 488 -1.12 15.19 31.67
N ARG A 489 -1.58 15.67 30.51
CA ARG A 489 -1.77 17.10 30.22
C ARG A 489 -3.13 17.63 30.71
N GLY A 490 -3.94 16.80 31.37
CA GLY A 490 -5.23 17.20 31.93
C GLY A 490 -6.32 17.48 30.87
N ILE A 491 -6.13 17.03 29.63
CA ILE A 491 -7.14 17.16 28.57
C ILE A 491 -8.31 16.23 28.90
N MET A 492 -9.52 16.76 28.87
CA MET A 492 -10.71 16.02 29.32
C MET A 492 -11.56 15.47 28.18
N LYS A 493 -11.37 15.97 26.97
CA LYS A 493 -12.15 15.61 25.80
C LYS A 493 -11.37 15.91 24.52
N ILE A 494 -11.51 15.02 23.54
CA ILE A 494 -11.15 15.23 22.13
C ILE A 494 -12.41 15.35 21.28
N GLU A 495 -12.33 16.05 20.15
CA GLU A 495 -13.46 16.31 19.23
C GLU A 495 -13.70 15.16 18.23
#